data_2172e1a58de3a8886f8e0ff073599a9c
#
_entry.id   2172e1a58de3a8886f8e0ff073599a9c
#
_cell.length_a   1.000
_cell.length_b   1.000
_cell.length_c   1.000
_cell.angle_alpha   90.00
_cell.angle_beta   90.00
_cell.angle_gamma   90.00
#
_symmetry.space_group_name_H-M   'P 1'
#
loop_
_entity.id
_entity.type
_entity.pdbx_description
1 polymer ?
#
loop_
_entity_poly.entity_id
_entity_poly.type
_entity_poly.pdbx_seq_one_letter_code
_entity_poly.pdbx_strand_id
1 'polypeptide(L)'
;MKELTEFKKEVVLNNAKQMCLAALTAPKARGTDNLLIKVAEGEDIERLSAKLEELYQTTGQEFLHRDSQNILQSQAIVLIGSRIQPLGLNCGYCGYPNCGTKPQDVPCFFNSNDLGIAVGSACSTAADLKTDNRVMFSV
;
A
#
# COMPACT_ATOMS: atom_id res chain seq x y z
N MET A 1 -24.01 17.05 22.37
CA MET A 1 -23.67 17.15 20.93
C MET A 1 -22.16 17.03 20.80
N LYS A 2 -21.69 16.26 19.82
CA LYS A 2 -20.26 16.17 19.50
C LYS A 2 -19.98 16.94 18.23
N GLU A 3 -18.87 17.67 18.17
CA GLU A 3 -18.41 18.31 16.93
C GLU A 3 -17.72 17.29 16.01
N LEU A 4 -17.68 17.58 14.70
CA LEU A 4 -17.02 16.72 13.71
C LEU A 4 -15.55 16.40 14.09
N THR A 5 -14.86 17.38 14.63
CA THR A 5 -13.46 17.26 15.07
C THR A 5 -13.24 16.17 16.14
N GLU A 6 -14.25 15.90 16.98
CA GLU A 6 -14.18 14.92 18.04
C GLU A 6 -14.21 13.45 17.55
N PHE A 7 -14.84 13.21 16.40
CA PHE A 7 -14.97 11.85 15.85
C PHE A 7 -14.34 11.68 14.45
N LYS A 8 -13.76 12.74 13.89
CA LYS A 8 -13.14 12.69 12.55
C LYS A 8 -12.10 11.58 12.45
N LYS A 9 -11.24 11.43 13.44
CA LYS A 9 -10.21 10.39 13.46
C LYS A 9 -10.82 8.98 13.40
N GLU A 10 -11.86 8.73 14.18
CA GLU A 10 -12.58 7.45 14.19
C GLU A 10 -13.17 7.13 12.83
N VAL A 11 -13.82 8.11 12.19
CA VAL A 11 -14.40 7.95 10.85
C VAL A 11 -13.32 7.63 9.82
N VAL A 12 -12.20 8.37 9.83
CA VAL A 12 -11.09 8.13 8.90
C VAL A 12 -10.48 6.74 9.10
N LEU A 13 -10.30 6.29 10.33
CA LEU A 13 -9.82 4.95 10.63
C LEU A 13 -10.79 3.85 10.15
N ASN A 14 -12.09 4.07 10.32
CA ASN A 14 -13.09 3.13 9.81
C ASN A 14 -13.07 3.09 8.27
N ASN A 15 -12.92 4.24 7.60
CA ASN A 15 -12.79 4.29 6.16
C ASN A 15 -11.50 3.61 5.67
N ALA A 16 -10.37 3.78 6.38
CA ALA A 16 -9.13 3.05 6.07
C ALA A 16 -9.30 1.53 6.16
N LYS A 17 -10.08 1.03 7.13
CA LYS A 17 -10.43 -0.40 7.22
C LYS A 17 -11.28 -0.87 6.04
N GLN A 18 -12.22 -0.05 5.57
CA GLN A 18 -13.00 -0.34 4.35
C GLN A 18 -12.10 -0.37 3.11
N MET A 19 -11.15 0.54 2.99
CA MET A 19 -10.13 0.52 1.93
C MET A 19 -9.30 -0.77 1.95
N CYS A 20 -8.90 -1.23 3.13
CA CYS A 20 -8.19 -2.51 3.28
C CYS A 20 -9.04 -3.69 2.80
N LEU A 21 -10.33 -3.72 3.15
CA LEU A 21 -11.25 -4.76 2.69
C LEU A 21 -11.42 -4.73 1.18
N ALA A 22 -11.55 -3.55 0.57
CA ALA A 22 -11.63 -3.38 -0.87
C ALA A 22 -10.35 -3.86 -1.59
N ALA A 23 -9.17 -3.57 -1.04
CA ALA A 23 -7.90 -4.08 -1.55
C ALA A 23 -7.81 -5.62 -1.43
N LEU A 24 -8.24 -6.17 -0.29
CA LEU A 24 -8.22 -7.61 -0.04
C LEU A 24 -9.14 -8.37 -1.01
N THR A 25 -10.32 -7.84 -1.29
CA THR A 25 -11.33 -8.48 -2.16
C THR A 25 -11.16 -8.15 -3.64
N ALA A 26 -10.21 -7.29 -4.00
CA ALA A 26 -9.89 -6.97 -5.39
C ALA A 26 -9.48 -8.23 -6.18
N PRO A 27 -9.79 -8.33 -7.48
CA PRO A 27 -9.41 -9.47 -8.31
C PRO A 27 -7.90 -9.73 -8.27
N LYS A 28 -7.53 -11.01 -8.21
CA LYS A 28 -6.14 -11.47 -8.21
C LYS A 28 -5.94 -12.60 -9.19
N ALA A 29 -4.80 -12.64 -9.85
CA ALA A 29 -4.47 -13.71 -10.77
C ALA A 29 -4.55 -15.08 -10.06
N ARG A 30 -5.26 -16.03 -10.67
CA ARG A 30 -5.58 -17.36 -10.12
C ARG A 30 -6.30 -17.36 -8.77
N GLY A 31 -6.84 -16.22 -8.31
CA GLY A 31 -7.39 -16.10 -6.97
C GLY A 31 -6.36 -16.27 -5.84
N THR A 32 -5.06 -16.16 -6.15
CA THR A 32 -3.99 -16.33 -5.17
C THR A 32 -3.69 -15.02 -4.47
N ASP A 33 -3.88 -14.96 -3.16
CA ASP A 33 -3.64 -13.78 -2.36
C ASP A 33 -2.19 -13.71 -1.88
N ASN A 34 -1.40 -12.86 -2.51
CA ASN A 34 -0.03 -12.53 -2.13
C ASN A 34 0.08 -11.15 -1.47
N LEU A 35 -1.03 -10.47 -1.23
CA LEU A 35 -1.01 -9.13 -0.65
C LEU A 35 -0.70 -9.15 0.85
N LEU A 36 -0.06 -8.09 1.30
CA LEU A 36 0.16 -7.73 2.69
C LEU A 36 -0.50 -6.37 2.90
N ILE A 37 -1.54 -6.31 3.72
CA ILE A 37 -2.32 -5.10 3.93
C ILE A 37 -2.31 -4.77 5.41
N LYS A 38 -1.95 -3.53 5.75
CA LYS A 38 -1.91 -3.02 7.13
C LYS A 38 -2.45 -1.60 7.19
N VAL A 39 -2.89 -1.18 8.36
CA VAL A 39 -3.19 0.22 8.68
C VAL A 39 -2.22 0.66 9.76
N ALA A 40 -1.55 1.79 9.54
CA ALA A 40 -0.75 2.48 10.53
C ALA A 40 -1.50 3.72 11.03
N GLU A 41 -1.44 3.98 12.33
CA GLU A 41 -2.01 5.15 12.99
C GLU A 41 -1.16 5.57 14.20
N GLY A 42 -1.31 6.82 14.64
CA GLY A 42 -0.62 7.31 15.83
C GLY A 42 0.89 7.14 15.77
N GLU A 43 1.48 6.50 16.76
CA GLU A 43 2.93 6.29 16.86
C GLU A 43 3.52 5.49 15.72
N ASP A 44 2.74 4.63 15.03
CA ASP A 44 3.23 3.90 13.86
C ASP A 44 3.52 4.84 12.69
N ILE A 45 2.74 5.93 12.54
CA ILE A 45 3.00 6.96 11.52
C ILE A 45 4.31 7.69 11.84
N GLU A 46 4.54 8.02 13.11
CA GLU A 46 5.79 8.66 13.54
C GLU A 46 7.01 7.78 13.29
N ARG A 47 6.89 6.47 13.56
CA ARG A 47 7.93 5.48 13.28
C ARG A 47 8.22 5.34 11.78
N LEU A 48 7.18 5.34 10.95
CA LEU A 48 7.33 5.33 9.48
C LEU A 48 8.02 6.60 8.99
N SER A 49 7.59 7.77 9.49
CA SER A 49 8.22 9.04 9.16
C SER A 49 9.72 9.07 9.51
N ALA A 50 10.06 8.64 10.72
CA ALA A 50 11.45 8.55 11.15
C ALA A 50 12.27 7.60 10.25
N LYS A 51 11.67 6.49 9.81
CA LYS A 51 12.35 5.55 8.92
C LYS A 51 12.57 6.12 7.51
N LEU A 52 11.61 6.85 6.96
CA LEU A 52 11.78 7.55 5.68
C LEU A 52 12.88 8.60 5.77
N GLU A 53 12.96 9.35 6.87
CA GLU A 53 14.01 10.33 7.09
C GLU A 53 15.41 9.67 7.20
N GLU A 54 15.52 8.55 7.91
CA GLU A 54 16.76 7.75 7.96
C GLU A 54 17.20 7.30 6.56
N LEU A 55 16.25 6.82 5.75
CA LEU A 55 16.51 6.42 4.36
C LEU A 55 16.93 7.61 3.49
N TYR A 56 16.33 8.78 3.69
CA TYR A 56 16.77 10.00 3.02
C TYR A 56 18.22 10.34 3.35
N GLN A 57 18.60 10.31 4.64
CA GLN A 57 19.97 10.59 5.07
C GLN A 57 21.00 9.63 4.47
N THR A 58 20.61 8.39 4.17
CA THR A 58 21.51 7.38 3.60
C THR A 58 21.53 7.37 2.07
N THR A 59 20.43 7.74 1.41
CA THR A 59 20.28 7.64 -0.05
C THR A 59 20.30 8.98 -0.78
N GLY A 60 20.02 10.08 -0.09
CA GLY A 60 19.89 11.42 -0.67
C GLY A 60 18.66 11.61 -1.54
N GLN A 61 17.67 10.71 -1.47
CA GLN A 61 16.47 10.78 -2.33
C GLN A 61 15.44 11.73 -1.73
N GLU A 62 15.31 12.93 -2.27
CA GLU A 62 14.47 14.03 -1.77
C GLU A 62 12.99 13.67 -1.55
N PHE A 63 12.43 12.74 -2.33
CA PHE A 63 11.05 12.32 -2.14
C PHE A 63 10.83 11.61 -0.78
N LEU A 64 11.85 10.95 -0.21
CA LEU A 64 11.76 10.31 1.10
C LEU A 64 11.59 11.36 2.21
N HIS A 65 12.37 12.45 2.13
CA HIS A 65 12.23 13.57 3.07
C HIS A 65 10.85 14.23 2.94
N ARG A 66 10.44 14.56 1.71
CA ARG A 66 9.10 15.14 1.47
C ARG A 66 7.99 14.26 2.04
N ASP A 67 8.05 12.95 1.78
CA ASP A 67 7.00 12.02 2.16
C ASP A 67 7.02 11.74 3.67
N SER A 68 8.19 11.75 4.33
CA SER A 68 8.29 11.68 5.79
C SER A 68 7.49 12.79 6.47
N GLN A 69 7.55 14.02 5.94
CA GLN A 69 6.80 15.16 6.48
C GLN A 69 5.30 15.07 6.14
N ASN A 70 4.98 14.62 4.94
CA ASN A 70 3.59 14.51 4.49
C ASN A 70 2.78 13.51 5.30
N ILE A 71 3.33 12.34 5.62
CA ILE A 71 2.61 11.30 6.35
C ILE A 71 2.27 11.71 7.80
N LEU A 72 3.04 12.60 8.42
CA LEU A 72 2.75 13.13 9.76
C LEU A 72 1.44 13.95 9.81
N GLN A 73 0.95 14.43 8.68
CA GLN A 73 -0.31 15.16 8.58
C GLN A 73 -1.52 14.24 8.37
N SER A 74 -1.29 12.95 8.12
CA SER A 74 -2.35 11.96 7.92
C SER A 74 -2.85 11.40 9.25
N GLN A 75 -4.10 10.94 9.26
CA GLN A 75 -4.72 10.28 10.42
C GLN A 75 -4.58 8.77 10.36
N ALA A 76 -4.37 8.23 9.17
CA ALA A 76 -4.15 6.82 8.91
C ALA A 76 -3.33 6.64 7.63
N ILE A 77 -2.56 5.57 7.57
CA ILE A 77 -1.87 5.12 6.37
C ILE A 77 -2.30 3.69 6.09
N VAL A 78 -2.81 3.44 4.88
CA VAL A 78 -3.09 2.09 4.39
C VAL A 78 -1.85 1.61 3.63
N LEU A 79 -1.18 0.61 4.18
CA LEU A 79 -0.01 -0.02 3.58
C LEU A 79 -0.46 -1.24 2.78
N ILE A 80 -0.15 -1.27 1.49
CA ILE A 80 -0.48 -2.38 0.60
C ILE A 80 0.81 -2.81 -0.11
N GLY A 81 1.25 -4.02 0.15
CA GLY A 81 2.42 -4.62 -0.46
C GLY A 81 2.12 -6.01 -1.02
N SER A 82 3.05 -6.59 -1.75
CA SER A 82 2.94 -7.94 -2.27
C SER A 82 4.17 -8.77 -1.91
N ARG A 83 3.95 -10.04 -1.57
CA ARG A 83 5.05 -11.02 -1.51
C ARG A 83 5.61 -11.26 -2.90
N ILE A 84 6.91 -11.40 -3.01
CA ILE A 84 7.57 -11.83 -4.24
C ILE A 84 7.39 -13.34 -4.38
N GLN A 85 6.34 -13.76 -5.09
CA GLN A 85 6.02 -15.18 -5.26
C GLN A 85 5.48 -15.45 -6.67
N PRO A 86 6.10 -16.35 -7.43
CA PRO A 86 5.62 -16.71 -8.76
C PRO A 86 4.32 -17.52 -8.66
N LEU A 87 3.41 -17.29 -9.62
CA LEU A 87 2.13 -17.99 -9.70
C LEU A 87 2.20 -19.34 -10.43
N GLY A 88 3.34 -19.71 -10.98
CA GLY A 88 3.51 -20.98 -11.70
C GLY A 88 2.83 -21.03 -13.08
N LEU A 89 2.50 -19.87 -13.67
CA LEU A 89 1.80 -19.81 -14.96
C LEU A 89 2.71 -20.00 -16.18
N ASN A 90 4.02 -19.89 -16.01
CA ASN A 90 5.03 -19.96 -17.08
C ASN A 90 4.71 -19.03 -18.27
N CYS A 91 4.08 -17.86 -18.00
CA CYS A 91 3.54 -16.96 -19.02
C CYS A 91 4.58 -16.07 -19.71
N GLY A 92 5.80 -15.97 -19.15
CA GLY A 92 6.86 -15.14 -19.72
C GLY A 92 6.73 -13.62 -19.50
N TYR A 93 5.65 -13.12 -18.92
CA TYR A 93 5.43 -11.67 -18.78
C TYR A 93 6.46 -10.96 -17.89
N CYS A 94 7.14 -11.68 -17.00
CA CYS A 94 8.25 -11.15 -16.21
C CYS A 94 9.59 -11.16 -16.96
N GLY A 95 9.62 -11.55 -18.25
CA GLY A 95 10.82 -11.61 -19.08
C GLY A 95 11.62 -12.91 -18.98
N TYR A 96 11.17 -13.88 -18.20
CA TYR A 96 11.81 -15.21 -18.06
C TYR A 96 10.99 -16.29 -18.77
N PRO A 97 11.62 -17.31 -19.36
CA PRO A 97 10.93 -18.35 -20.13
C PRO A 97 9.91 -19.16 -19.34
N ASN A 98 10.19 -19.34 -18.05
CA ASN A 98 9.29 -20.02 -17.12
C ASN A 98 9.55 -19.56 -15.66
N CYS A 99 8.62 -19.88 -14.78
CA CYS A 99 8.70 -19.46 -13.38
C CYS A 99 9.89 -20.06 -12.61
N GLY A 100 10.35 -21.23 -13.01
CA GLY A 100 11.48 -21.92 -12.35
C GLY A 100 12.84 -21.30 -12.66
N THR A 101 12.99 -20.60 -13.81
CA THR A 101 14.23 -19.92 -14.21
C THR A 101 14.29 -18.47 -13.73
N LYS A 102 13.20 -17.95 -13.18
CA LYS A 102 13.15 -16.59 -12.64
C LYS A 102 13.90 -16.53 -11.29
N PRO A 103 14.84 -15.57 -11.07
CA PRO A 103 15.45 -15.34 -9.77
C PRO A 103 14.38 -15.07 -8.69
N GLN A 104 14.66 -15.51 -7.45
CA GLN A 104 13.68 -15.40 -6.36
C GLN A 104 13.38 -13.97 -5.93
N ASP A 105 14.35 -13.07 -6.07
CA ASP A 105 14.28 -11.65 -5.75
C ASP A 105 13.59 -10.80 -6.84
N VAL A 106 13.33 -11.38 -8.01
CA VAL A 106 12.59 -10.69 -9.08
C VAL A 106 11.08 -10.87 -8.90
N PRO A 107 10.27 -9.82 -8.85
CA PRO A 107 8.82 -9.93 -8.77
C PRO A 107 8.21 -10.68 -9.95
N CYS A 108 7.19 -11.48 -9.70
CA CYS A 108 6.32 -11.96 -10.75
C CYS A 108 5.50 -10.78 -11.30
N PHE A 109 5.27 -10.75 -12.63
CA PHE A 109 4.42 -9.73 -13.24
C PHE A 109 3.09 -9.55 -12.50
N PHE A 110 2.45 -10.66 -12.15
CA PHE A 110 1.15 -10.62 -11.46
C PHE A 110 1.24 -10.09 -10.03
N ASN A 111 2.38 -10.16 -9.35
CA ASN A 111 2.51 -9.53 -8.04
C ASN A 111 2.32 -8.01 -8.16
N SER A 112 2.95 -7.38 -9.14
CA SER A 112 2.81 -5.94 -9.39
C SER A 112 1.44 -5.57 -9.95
N ASN A 113 0.90 -6.38 -10.87
CA ASN A 113 -0.43 -6.18 -11.45
C ASN A 113 -1.53 -6.24 -10.39
N ASP A 114 -1.54 -7.29 -9.58
CA ASP A 114 -2.54 -7.49 -8.53
C ASP A 114 -2.44 -6.42 -7.45
N LEU A 115 -1.21 -5.99 -7.11
CA LEU A 115 -0.97 -4.85 -6.23
C LEU A 115 -1.61 -3.57 -6.77
N GLY A 116 -1.41 -3.27 -8.06
CA GLY A 116 -2.00 -2.09 -8.71
C GLY A 116 -3.53 -2.12 -8.70
N ILE A 117 -4.14 -3.29 -8.95
CA ILE A 117 -5.59 -3.47 -8.87
C ILE A 117 -6.10 -3.23 -7.43
N ALA A 118 -5.39 -3.77 -6.43
CA ALA A 118 -5.75 -3.59 -5.02
C ALA A 118 -5.67 -2.13 -4.58
N VAL A 119 -4.61 -1.41 -4.97
CA VAL A 119 -4.45 0.03 -4.71
C VAL A 119 -5.58 0.82 -5.37
N GLY A 120 -5.89 0.54 -6.64
CA GLY A 120 -6.99 1.19 -7.34
C GLY A 120 -8.34 0.95 -6.66
N SER A 121 -8.61 -0.27 -6.20
CA SER A 121 -9.83 -0.61 -5.45
C SER A 121 -9.92 0.15 -4.11
N ALA A 122 -8.82 0.24 -3.37
CA ALA A 122 -8.76 1.02 -2.14
C ALA A 122 -9.04 2.51 -2.38
N CYS A 123 -8.42 3.11 -3.40
CA CYS A 123 -8.63 4.51 -3.76
C CYS A 123 -10.07 4.79 -4.20
N SER A 124 -10.68 3.90 -4.98
CA SER A 124 -12.10 4.01 -5.36
C SER A 124 -13.00 4.02 -4.14
N THR A 125 -12.75 3.13 -3.18
CA THR A 125 -13.49 3.09 -1.91
C THR A 125 -13.30 4.39 -1.12
N ALA A 126 -12.08 4.94 -1.05
CA ALA A 126 -11.84 6.22 -0.39
C ALA A 126 -12.66 7.36 -1.03
N ALA A 127 -12.72 7.39 -2.37
CA ALA A 127 -13.51 8.38 -3.10
C ALA A 127 -15.02 8.27 -2.80
N ASP A 128 -15.56 7.04 -2.78
CA ASP A 128 -16.96 6.78 -2.43
C ASP A 128 -17.28 7.23 -0.99
N LEU A 129 -16.35 7.01 -0.06
CA LEU A 129 -16.46 7.43 1.34
C LEU A 129 -16.09 8.91 1.58
N LYS A 130 -15.81 9.68 0.53
CA LYS A 130 -15.42 11.10 0.62
C LYS A 130 -14.17 11.32 1.50
N THR A 131 -13.25 10.36 1.48
CA THR A 131 -12.00 10.41 2.22
C THR A 131 -10.88 10.85 1.29
N ASP A 132 -10.30 12.02 1.56
CA ASP A 132 -9.13 12.49 0.83
C ASP A 132 -7.94 11.56 1.04
N ASN A 133 -7.23 11.25 -0.03
CA ASN A 133 -6.11 10.33 0.03
C ASN A 133 -5.03 10.67 -1.02
N ARG A 134 -3.84 10.16 -0.77
CA ARG A 134 -2.72 10.26 -1.69
C ARG A 134 -1.98 8.92 -1.74
N VAL A 135 -1.79 8.39 -2.94
CA VAL A 135 -0.95 7.21 -3.15
C VAL A 135 0.52 7.63 -3.13
N MET A 136 1.32 6.92 -2.34
CA MET A 136 2.77 7.07 -2.26
C MET A 136 3.42 5.69 -2.43
N PHE A 137 4.54 5.63 -3.17
CA PHE A 137 5.30 4.37 -3.29
C PHE A 137 6.43 4.26 -2.26
N SER A 138 6.70 5.34 -1.56
CA SER A 138 7.79 5.47 -0.59
C SER A 138 7.50 4.83 0.77
N VAL A 139 6.23 4.54 1.06
CA VAL A 139 5.78 4.02 2.37
C VAL A 139 5.37 2.58 2.27
#